data_92d5bfa3218d192b50b3b7426a69bcad
#
_entry.id   92d5bfa3218d192b50b3b7426a69bcad
#
_cell.length_a   1.000
_cell.length_b   1.000
_cell.length_c   1.000
_cell.angle_alpha   90.00
_cell.angle_beta   90.00
_cell.angle_gamma   90.00
#
_symmetry.space_group_name_H-M   'P 1'
#
loop_
_entity.id
_entity.type
_entity.pdbx_description
1 polymer ?
#
loop_
_entity_poly.entity_id
_entity_poly.type
_entity_poly.pdbx_seq_one_letter_code
_entity_poly.pdbx_strand_id
1 'polypeptide(L)'
;IVFGYSSNAPNGYHGQYVSCASCHGGNSVSAGNHVSITGLPSSYVPGDSYNLALNLSASSARGYGFQLAVKDNSSFSGTLSTSHYGTRIDSNYLEHSRRVTDNTVNFTWTAPSNNSGDITFYLSALATGGSTGTSGDTTYLLQETIQASNTEKTLSLTAGTGGSVSGGGSYGYGTSASISAIPNTGYTFSGWIGDGVTDASAASTTVSMTTDRSVSASFSLNSHTL
;
A
#
# COMPACT_ATOMS: atom_id res chain seq x y z
N ILE A 1 -12.17 -9.67 -36.23
CA ILE A 1 -13.22 -9.03 -35.42
C ILE A 1 -12.66 -9.04 -34.01
N VAL A 2 -12.13 -7.89 -33.57
CA VAL A 2 -11.67 -7.74 -32.20
C VAL A 2 -12.91 -7.43 -31.36
N PHE A 3 -13.38 -8.43 -30.65
CA PHE A 3 -14.42 -8.22 -29.65
C PHE A 3 -13.80 -7.39 -28.52
N GLY A 4 -14.28 -6.19 -28.30
CA GLY A 4 -13.98 -5.47 -27.08
C GLY A 4 -14.35 -6.38 -25.88
N TYR A 5 -13.44 -6.57 -24.95
CA TYR A 5 -13.65 -7.41 -23.78
C TYR A 5 -14.79 -6.82 -22.96
N SER A 6 -16.00 -7.39 -23.11
CA SER A 6 -17.16 -6.97 -22.31
C SER A 6 -17.16 -7.59 -20.91
N SER A 7 -16.28 -8.56 -20.68
CA SER A 7 -16.22 -9.32 -19.44
C SER A 7 -14.86 -9.32 -18.73
N ASN A 8 -13.74 -9.22 -19.45
CA ASN A 8 -12.41 -9.23 -18.84
C ASN A 8 -11.44 -8.41 -19.68
N ALA A 9 -10.73 -7.46 -19.08
CA ALA A 9 -9.55 -6.88 -19.69
C ALA A 9 -8.35 -7.82 -19.47
N PRO A 10 -7.45 -8.00 -20.46
CA PRO A 10 -6.17 -8.66 -20.18
C PRO A 10 -5.38 -7.88 -19.11
N ASN A 11 -4.65 -8.60 -18.25
CA ASN A 11 -3.84 -7.97 -17.23
C ASN A 11 -2.81 -7.00 -17.83
N GLY A 12 -2.62 -5.85 -17.20
CA GLY A 12 -1.68 -4.82 -17.64
C GLY A 12 -2.30 -3.60 -18.34
N TYR A 13 -3.61 -3.58 -18.60
CA TYR A 13 -4.31 -2.48 -19.27
C TYR A 13 -4.78 -1.38 -18.30
N HIS A 14 -4.00 -1.07 -17.27
CA HIS A 14 -4.33 -0.13 -16.20
C HIS A 14 -3.84 1.31 -16.44
N GLY A 15 -3.26 1.60 -17.62
CA GLY A 15 -2.85 2.95 -17.98
C GLY A 15 -1.40 3.33 -17.67
N GLN A 16 -0.62 2.50 -16.98
CA GLN A 16 0.80 2.78 -16.75
C GLN A 16 1.63 2.58 -18.02
N TYR A 17 1.41 1.47 -18.76
CA TYR A 17 2.13 1.13 -19.99
C TYR A 17 1.20 0.93 -21.18
N VAL A 18 0.04 0.34 -20.94
CA VAL A 18 -1.02 0.12 -21.95
C VAL A 18 -2.37 0.53 -21.36
N SER A 19 -3.30 0.87 -22.22
CA SER A 19 -4.66 1.29 -21.83
C SER A 19 -5.71 0.53 -22.61
N CYS A 20 -6.98 0.68 -22.22
CA CYS A 20 -8.12 0.15 -22.97
C CYS A 20 -8.12 0.61 -24.44
N ALA A 21 -7.54 1.75 -24.77
CA ALA A 21 -7.38 2.25 -26.12
C ALA A 21 -6.54 1.32 -27.03
N SER A 22 -5.68 0.49 -26.45
CA SER A 22 -4.87 -0.47 -27.23
C SER A 22 -5.72 -1.56 -27.89
N CYS A 23 -6.84 -1.94 -27.29
CA CYS A 23 -7.79 -2.91 -27.84
C CYS A 23 -8.99 -2.24 -28.54
N HIS A 24 -9.38 -1.05 -28.06
CA HIS A 24 -10.48 -0.27 -28.62
C HIS A 24 -9.93 0.81 -29.58
N GLY A 25 -9.11 0.38 -30.55
CA GLY A 25 -8.32 1.22 -31.43
C GLY A 25 -9.12 2.34 -32.12
N GLY A 26 -8.50 3.51 -32.19
CA GLY A 26 -9.03 4.69 -32.86
C GLY A 26 -9.86 5.63 -31.97
N ASN A 27 -10.06 5.30 -30.69
CA ASN A 27 -10.79 6.16 -29.78
C ASN A 27 -9.82 7.04 -28.98
N SER A 28 -10.16 8.31 -28.85
CA SER A 28 -9.34 9.30 -28.15
C SER A 28 -9.20 8.92 -26.67
N VAL A 29 -7.96 9.00 -26.18
CA VAL A 29 -7.72 9.06 -24.73
C VAL A 29 -8.10 10.46 -24.31
N SER A 30 -9.14 10.58 -23.48
CA SER A 30 -9.59 11.87 -22.97
C SER A 30 -9.02 12.13 -21.58
N ALA A 31 -8.37 13.26 -21.43
CA ALA A 31 -7.96 13.80 -20.13
C ALA A 31 -9.11 14.62 -19.53
N GLY A 32 -10.24 13.99 -19.23
CA GLY A 32 -11.40 14.69 -18.66
C GLY A 32 -11.71 14.19 -17.26
N ASN A 33 -12.38 15.03 -16.45
CA ASN A 33 -12.85 14.72 -15.08
C ASN A 33 -13.99 13.68 -15.05
N HIS A 34 -13.95 12.69 -15.97
CA HIS A 34 -14.99 11.66 -16.08
C HIS A 34 -14.68 10.40 -15.28
N VAL A 35 -13.48 10.34 -14.72
CA VAL A 35 -13.07 9.27 -13.81
C VAL A 35 -12.32 9.87 -12.63
N SER A 36 -12.60 9.39 -11.43
CA SER A 36 -11.90 9.82 -10.22
C SER A 36 -11.94 8.73 -9.17
N ILE A 37 -11.01 8.76 -8.23
CA ILE A 37 -11.04 7.92 -7.03
C ILE A 37 -11.29 8.84 -5.84
N THR A 38 -12.33 8.53 -5.07
CA THR A 38 -12.64 9.25 -3.83
C THR A 38 -12.37 8.39 -2.62
N GLY A 39 -12.11 9.03 -1.46
CA GLY A 39 -11.74 8.36 -0.22
C GLY A 39 -10.22 8.14 -0.07
N LEU A 40 -9.41 8.55 -1.06
CA LEU A 40 -7.95 8.50 -0.91
C LEU A 40 -7.53 9.42 0.24
N PRO A 41 -6.69 8.93 1.18
CA PRO A 41 -6.12 9.77 2.22
C PRO A 41 -5.07 10.72 1.64
N SER A 42 -4.78 11.82 2.34
CA SER A 42 -3.64 12.70 1.98
C SER A 42 -2.30 11.98 2.12
N SER A 43 -2.24 11.02 3.04
CA SER A 43 -1.11 10.08 3.21
C SER A 43 -1.63 8.77 3.78
N TYR A 44 -1.02 7.64 3.42
CA TYR A 44 -1.43 6.34 3.94
C TYR A 44 -0.59 5.93 5.16
N VAL A 45 -1.23 5.25 6.10
CA VAL A 45 -0.55 4.56 7.21
C VAL A 45 -0.32 3.11 6.78
N PRO A 46 0.92 2.59 6.84
CA PRO A 46 1.20 1.20 6.49
C PRO A 46 0.34 0.22 7.30
N GLY A 47 -0.24 -0.77 6.59
CA GLY A 47 -1.13 -1.77 7.16
C GLY A 47 -2.60 -1.35 7.29
N ASP A 48 -2.94 -0.07 7.18
CA ASP A 48 -4.32 0.41 7.27
C ASP A 48 -5.11 0.10 6.00
N SER A 49 -6.44 -0.06 6.19
CA SER A 49 -7.38 -0.29 5.10
C SER A 49 -8.22 0.95 4.82
N TYR A 50 -8.37 1.29 3.55
CA TYR A 50 -9.09 2.45 3.06
C TYR A 50 -10.25 2.01 2.17
N ASN A 51 -11.47 2.45 2.51
CA ASN A 51 -12.64 2.25 1.67
C ASN A 51 -12.68 3.36 0.63
N LEU A 52 -12.56 2.97 -0.62
CA LEU A 52 -12.41 3.85 -1.77
C LEU A 52 -13.57 3.66 -2.73
N ALA A 53 -13.85 4.69 -3.53
CA ALA A 53 -14.82 4.61 -4.59
C ALA A 53 -14.23 5.13 -5.91
N LEU A 54 -14.29 4.29 -6.94
CA LEU A 54 -14.04 4.69 -8.32
C LEU A 54 -15.33 5.30 -8.88
N ASN A 55 -15.28 6.57 -9.28
CA ASN A 55 -16.39 7.26 -9.90
C ASN A 55 -16.20 7.33 -11.41
N LEU A 56 -17.28 7.02 -12.13
CA LEU A 56 -17.35 6.89 -13.59
C LEU A 56 -18.52 7.77 -14.08
N SER A 57 -18.27 8.87 -14.77
CA SER A 57 -19.27 9.90 -15.03
C SER A 57 -19.40 10.38 -16.48
N ALA A 58 -18.99 9.55 -17.45
CA ALA A 58 -19.14 9.91 -18.86
C ALA A 58 -20.64 9.96 -19.26
N SER A 59 -21.15 11.10 -19.65
CA SER A 59 -22.59 11.38 -19.86
C SER A 59 -23.24 10.57 -20.98
N SER A 60 -22.47 10.08 -21.94
CA SER A 60 -22.97 9.25 -23.06
C SER A 60 -22.73 7.76 -22.87
N ALA A 61 -22.11 7.35 -21.74
CA ALA A 61 -21.78 5.95 -21.51
C ALA A 61 -23.04 5.11 -21.22
N ARG A 62 -23.12 3.96 -21.85
CA ARG A 62 -24.12 2.91 -21.50
C ARG A 62 -23.55 1.89 -20.51
N GLY A 63 -22.32 2.05 -20.13
CA GLY A 63 -21.61 1.26 -19.15
C GLY A 63 -20.12 1.42 -19.29
N TYR A 64 -19.40 0.78 -18.39
CA TYR A 64 -17.96 0.93 -18.25
C TYR A 64 -17.25 -0.42 -18.20
N GLY A 65 -16.05 -0.46 -18.79
CA GLY A 65 -15.01 -1.42 -18.49
C GLY A 65 -13.85 -0.69 -17.83
N PHE A 66 -13.10 -1.33 -16.96
CA PHE A 66 -11.93 -0.70 -16.35
C PHE A 66 -10.94 -1.72 -15.79
N GLN A 67 -9.72 -1.27 -15.59
CA GLN A 67 -8.69 -1.96 -14.83
C GLN A 67 -7.92 -0.95 -13.99
N LEU A 68 -7.77 -1.23 -12.69
CA LEU A 68 -7.04 -0.44 -11.71
C LEU A 68 -5.87 -1.27 -11.18
N ALA A 69 -4.69 -0.68 -11.12
CA ALA A 69 -3.52 -1.20 -10.43
C ALA A 69 -3.04 -0.20 -9.37
N VAL A 70 -2.52 -0.71 -8.26
CA VAL A 70 -1.90 0.09 -7.20
C VAL A 70 -0.45 -0.35 -7.09
N LYS A 71 0.50 0.60 -7.23
CA LYS A 71 1.93 0.29 -7.31
C LYS A 71 2.79 1.27 -6.54
N ASP A 72 3.91 0.75 -6.01
CA ASP A 72 5.09 1.53 -5.67
C ASP A 72 6.09 1.40 -6.84
N ASN A 73 6.56 2.50 -7.39
CA ASN A 73 7.43 2.47 -8.57
C ASN A 73 6.96 1.47 -9.66
N SER A 74 7.43 0.21 -9.61
CA SER A 74 7.13 -0.82 -10.61
C SER A 74 6.40 -2.05 -10.06
N SER A 75 6.32 -2.23 -8.74
CA SER A 75 5.72 -3.40 -8.10
C SER A 75 4.30 -3.12 -7.59
N PHE A 76 3.45 -4.14 -7.53
CA PHE A 76 2.15 -4.00 -6.87
C PHE A 76 2.35 -3.75 -5.38
N SER A 77 1.55 -2.86 -4.82
CA SER A 77 1.71 -2.40 -3.45
C SER A 77 0.38 -2.39 -2.69
N GLY A 78 0.36 -3.06 -1.55
CA GLY A 78 -0.85 -3.32 -0.79
C GLY A 78 -1.73 -4.39 -1.44
N THR A 79 -2.94 -4.52 -0.96
CA THR A 79 -3.93 -5.48 -1.45
C THR A 79 -5.26 -4.81 -1.78
N LEU A 80 -5.90 -5.26 -2.84
CA LEU A 80 -7.22 -4.80 -3.27
C LEU A 80 -8.27 -5.85 -2.92
N SER A 81 -9.47 -5.40 -2.54
CA SER A 81 -10.65 -6.25 -2.39
C SER A 81 -11.90 -5.52 -2.86
N THR A 82 -12.89 -6.26 -3.33
CA THR A 82 -14.17 -5.73 -3.79
C THR A 82 -15.29 -6.72 -3.54
N SER A 83 -16.47 -6.22 -3.21
CA SER A 83 -17.73 -6.95 -3.23
C SER A 83 -18.71 -6.35 -4.25
N HIS A 84 -18.27 -5.37 -5.03
CA HIS A 84 -19.13 -4.69 -6.00
C HIS A 84 -19.50 -5.64 -7.14
N TYR A 85 -20.79 -5.71 -7.44
CA TYR A 85 -21.29 -6.59 -8.51
C TYR A 85 -20.68 -6.19 -9.87
N GLY A 86 -20.22 -7.18 -10.61
CA GLY A 86 -19.61 -6.97 -11.92
C GLY A 86 -18.12 -6.62 -11.88
N THR A 87 -17.48 -6.75 -10.70
CA THR A 87 -16.04 -6.56 -10.54
C THR A 87 -15.38 -7.79 -9.94
N ARG A 88 -14.06 -7.86 -10.01
CA ARG A 88 -13.23 -8.91 -9.41
C ARG A 88 -11.81 -8.39 -9.17
N ILE A 89 -11.07 -9.14 -8.38
CA ILE A 89 -9.61 -9.02 -8.31
C ILE A 89 -9.00 -10.15 -9.12
N ASP A 90 -8.15 -9.79 -10.08
CA ASP A 90 -7.39 -10.74 -10.88
C ASP A 90 -5.93 -10.30 -10.94
N SER A 91 -5.02 -11.16 -10.47
CA SER A 91 -3.57 -10.92 -10.52
C SER A 91 -3.14 -9.55 -9.95
N ASN A 92 -3.76 -9.13 -8.84
CA ASN A 92 -3.60 -7.83 -8.15
C ASN A 92 -4.21 -6.62 -8.88
N TYR A 93 -5.02 -6.82 -9.90
CA TYR A 93 -5.82 -5.77 -10.52
C TYR A 93 -7.24 -5.80 -9.97
N LEU A 94 -7.82 -4.63 -9.71
CA LEU A 94 -9.27 -4.50 -9.62
C LEU A 94 -9.80 -4.22 -11.04
N GLU A 95 -10.66 -5.09 -11.52
CA GLU A 95 -11.19 -4.97 -12.87
C GLU A 95 -12.67 -5.33 -12.97
N HIS A 96 -13.29 -4.92 -14.07
CA HIS A 96 -14.62 -5.37 -14.40
C HIS A 96 -14.61 -6.86 -14.82
N SER A 97 -15.59 -7.62 -14.32
CA SER A 97 -15.86 -9.00 -14.77
C SER A 97 -17.02 -9.05 -15.78
N ARG A 98 -17.73 -7.95 -15.92
CA ARG A 98 -18.78 -7.65 -16.89
C ARG A 98 -18.89 -6.15 -17.07
N ARG A 99 -19.65 -5.68 -18.08
CA ARG A 99 -19.93 -4.25 -18.22
C ARG A 99 -20.58 -3.72 -16.94
N VAL A 100 -19.97 -2.74 -16.33
CA VAL A 100 -20.48 -2.04 -15.15
C VAL A 100 -21.39 -0.92 -15.60
N THR A 101 -22.60 -0.82 -15.05
CA THR A 101 -23.56 0.24 -15.35
C THR A 101 -23.67 1.25 -14.22
N ASP A 102 -23.10 0.94 -13.07
CA ASP A 102 -23.05 1.83 -11.91
C ASP A 102 -22.02 2.94 -12.14
N ASN A 103 -22.35 4.13 -11.72
CA ASN A 103 -21.44 5.28 -11.81
C ASN A 103 -20.40 5.27 -10.66
N THR A 104 -20.54 4.37 -9.71
CA THR A 104 -19.63 4.25 -8.55
C THR A 104 -19.33 2.79 -8.28
N VAL A 105 -18.05 2.46 -8.18
CA VAL A 105 -17.56 1.13 -7.82
C VAL A 105 -16.82 1.23 -6.51
N ASN A 106 -17.37 0.63 -5.45
CA ASN A 106 -16.72 0.60 -4.14
C ASN A 106 -15.71 -0.55 -4.06
N PHE A 107 -14.58 -0.26 -3.46
CA PHE A 107 -13.51 -1.22 -3.22
C PHE A 107 -12.71 -0.84 -1.97
N THR A 108 -11.94 -1.78 -1.45
CA THR A 108 -11.02 -1.52 -0.33
C THR A 108 -9.58 -1.73 -0.81
N TRP A 109 -8.72 -0.81 -0.46
CA TRP A 109 -7.28 -0.99 -0.56
C TRP A 109 -6.68 -1.04 0.83
N THR A 110 -5.92 -2.11 1.11
CA THR A 110 -5.12 -2.22 2.34
C THR A 110 -3.67 -1.91 1.99
N ALA A 111 -3.13 -0.90 2.64
CA ALA A 111 -1.75 -0.45 2.42
C ALA A 111 -0.75 -1.56 2.76
N PRO A 112 0.45 -1.58 2.15
CA PRO A 112 1.50 -2.50 2.53
C PRO A 112 1.86 -2.32 4.00
N SER A 113 2.29 -3.41 4.67
CA SER A 113 2.65 -3.39 6.09
C SER A 113 3.90 -2.57 6.41
N ASN A 114 4.71 -2.27 5.38
CA ASN A 114 5.93 -1.46 5.48
C ASN A 114 5.70 -0.10 4.79
N ASN A 115 6.52 0.89 5.15
CA ASN A 115 6.61 2.11 4.38
C ASN A 115 7.29 1.81 3.03
N SER A 116 6.52 1.82 1.95
CA SER A 116 6.99 1.59 0.58
C SER A 116 7.22 2.90 -0.21
N GLY A 117 7.17 4.05 0.47
CA GLY A 117 7.26 5.35 -0.20
C GLY A 117 5.96 5.73 -0.90
N ASP A 118 6.08 6.45 -2.00
CA ASP A 118 4.93 6.90 -2.78
C ASP A 118 4.22 5.73 -3.46
N ILE A 119 2.90 5.72 -3.35
CA ILE A 119 2.03 4.72 -3.99
C ILE A 119 1.15 5.41 -5.01
N THR A 120 1.08 4.84 -6.21
CA THR A 120 0.30 5.39 -7.32
C THR A 120 -0.80 4.42 -7.72
N PHE A 121 -2.01 4.95 -7.83
CA PHE A 121 -3.19 4.31 -8.39
C PHE A 121 -3.23 4.61 -9.89
N TYR A 122 -3.13 3.59 -10.71
CA TYR A 122 -3.22 3.67 -12.17
C TYR A 122 -4.54 3.08 -12.63
N LEU A 123 -5.35 3.89 -13.28
CA LEU A 123 -6.64 3.47 -13.81
C LEU A 123 -6.70 3.69 -15.32
N SER A 124 -7.18 2.69 -16.03
CA SER A 124 -7.71 2.83 -17.38
C SER A 124 -9.18 2.43 -17.36
N ALA A 125 -10.06 3.33 -17.78
CA ALA A 125 -11.48 3.10 -17.87
C ALA A 125 -11.98 3.37 -19.29
N LEU A 126 -12.94 2.57 -19.75
CA LEU A 126 -13.59 2.65 -21.04
C LEU A 126 -15.07 2.98 -20.84
N ALA A 127 -15.53 4.10 -21.34
CA ALA A 127 -16.95 4.41 -21.46
C ALA A 127 -17.48 3.87 -22.79
N THR A 128 -18.47 2.96 -22.73
CA THR A 128 -18.99 2.33 -23.95
C THR A 128 -20.12 3.15 -24.57
N GLY A 129 -20.02 3.46 -25.88
CA GLY A 129 -21.01 4.25 -26.62
C GLY A 129 -22.29 3.54 -27.00
N GLY A 130 -22.37 2.22 -26.77
CA GLY A 130 -23.59 1.42 -26.88
C GLY A 130 -23.96 0.85 -28.24
N SER A 131 -23.10 0.93 -29.24
CA SER A 131 -23.19 0.10 -30.44
C SER A 131 -22.50 -1.25 -30.24
N THR A 132 -22.85 -2.24 -31.03
CA THR A 132 -22.08 -3.50 -31.11
C THR A 132 -20.74 -3.22 -31.77
N GLY A 133 -19.64 -3.24 -31.00
CA GLY A 133 -18.29 -2.95 -31.47
C GLY A 133 -17.61 -1.87 -30.64
N THR A 134 -16.51 -1.34 -31.14
CA THR A 134 -15.66 -0.35 -30.42
C THR A 134 -15.93 1.09 -30.83
N SER A 135 -16.90 1.31 -31.75
CA SER A 135 -17.23 2.65 -32.27
C SER A 135 -17.96 3.49 -31.21
N GLY A 136 -17.48 4.68 -30.97
CA GLY A 136 -18.07 5.60 -29.99
C GLY A 136 -17.63 5.36 -28.54
N ASP A 137 -16.73 4.40 -28.30
CA ASP A 137 -16.13 4.20 -27.01
C ASP A 137 -15.08 5.28 -26.73
N THR A 138 -14.93 5.66 -25.47
CA THR A 138 -13.91 6.64 -25.04
C THR A 138 -13.11 6.09 -23.89
N THR A 139 -11.78 6.15 -24.00
CA THR A 139 -10.88 5.72 -22.92
C THR A 139 -10.48 6.90 -22.04
N TYR A 140 -10.53 6.71 -20.75
CA TYR A 140 -10.08 7.66 -19.73
C TYR A 140 -8.94 7.05 -18.93
N LEU A 141 -7.93 7.86 -18.61
CA LEU A 141 -6.81 7.48 -17.77
C LEU A 141 -6.83 8.36 -16.51
N LEU A 142 -6.49 7.75 -15.37
CA LEU A 142 -6.29 8.44 -14.11
C LEU A 142 -5.01 7.91 -13.46
N GLN A 143 -4.26 8.84 -12.91
CA GLN A 143 -3.10 8.54 -12.08
C GLN A 143 -3.16 9.42 -10.85
N GLU A 144 -3.25 8.79 -9.65
CA GLU A 144 -3.27 9.47 -8.36
C GLU A 144 -2.16 8.90 -7.50
N THR A 145 -1.36 9.78 -6.91
CA THR A 145 -0.24 9.37 -6.05
C THR A 145 -0.47 9.86 -4.63
N ILE A 146 -0.30 8.97 -3.68
CA ILE A 146 -0.34 9.25 -2.25
C ILE A 146 0.99 8.87 -1.60
N GLN A 147 1.41 9.64 -0.60
CA GLN A 147 2.65 9.40 0.13
C GLN A 147 2.39 8.54 1.36
N ALA A 148 3.42 7.85 1.84
CA ALA A 148 3.35 7.24 3.17
C ALA A 148 3.23 8.32 4.23
N SER A 149 2.41 8.07 5.25
CA SER A 149 2.37 8.92 6.43
C SER A 149 3.73 8.88 7.13
N ASN A 150 4.33 10.04 7.31
CA ASN A 150 5.58 10.18 8.06
C ASN A 150 5.30 10.26 9.57
N THR A 151 4.51 9.30 10.10
CA THR A 151 4.27 9.22 11.54
C THR A 151 5.51 8.67 12.23
N GLU A 152 6.15 9.52 13.04
CA GLU A 152 7.25 9.08 13.90
C GLU A 152 6.71 8.25 15.07
N LYS A 153 7.53 7.30 15.51
CA LYS A 153 7.34 6.48 16.70
C LYS A 153 8.50 6.67 17.65
N THR A 154 8.22 6.74 18.93
CA THR A 154 9.24 6.95 19.96
C THR A 154 9.69 5.62 20.52
N LEU A 155 11.02 5.41 20.54
CA LEU A 155 11.65 4.31 21.27
C LEU A 155 12.28 4.85 22.55
N SER A 156 11.70 4.49 23.69
CA SER A 156 12.25 4.76 25.02
C SER A 156 13.10 3.60 25.48
N LEU A 157 14.39 3.87 25.78
CA LEU A 157 15.31 2.84 26.31
C LEU A 157 15.66 3.12 27.76
N THR A 158 15.70 2.06 28.55
CA THR A 158 16.13 2.11 29.97
C THR A 158 17.23 1.09 30.21
N ALA A 159 18.32 1.52 30.81
CA ALA A 159 19.35 0.62 31.30
C ALA A 159 19.06 0.17 32.72
N GLY A 160 19.09 -1.13 32.98
CA GLY A 160 19.15 -1.67 34.33
C GLY A 160 20.50 -1.37 35.01
N THR A 161 20.59 -1.66 36.32
CA THR A 161 21.87 -1.53 37.05
C THR A 161 22.95 -2.38 36.40
N GLY A 162 24.13 -1.80 36.18
CA GLY A 162 25.29 -2.53 35.67
C GLY A 162 25.61 -2.34 34.21
N GLY A 163 24.96 -1.39 33.51
CA GLY A 163 25.28 -1.08 32.10
C GLY A 163 24.67 0.19 31.59
N SER A 164 24.83 0.41 30.30
CA SER A 164 24.24 1.53 29.55
C SER A 164 23.59 1.04 28.26
N VAL A 165 22.71 1.85 27.68
CA VAL A 165 22.02 1.55 26.43
C VAL A 165 22.12 2.73 25.47
N SER A 166 22.02 2.46 24.17
CA SER A 166 21.96 3.46 23.11
C SER A 166 21.01 3.03 22.00
N GLY A 167 20.51 4.01 21.21
CA GLY A 167 19.60 3.79 20.11
C GLY A 167 18.14 4.15 20.42
N GLY A 168 17.86 4.85 21.54
CA GLY A 168 16.55 5.45 21.78
C GLY A 168 16.35 6.72 20.94
N GLY A 169 15.09 7.10 20.69
CA GLY A 169 14.75 8.30 19.92
C GLY A 169 13.51 8.15 19.07
N SER A 170 13.31 9.07 18.10
CA SER A 170 12.22 9.03 17.13
C SER A 170 12.64 8.30 15.87
N TYR A 171 11.74 7.47 15.37
CA TYR A 171 11.92 6.63 14.19
C TYR A 171 10.66 6.64 13.33
N GLY A 172 10.80 6.67 12.00
CA GLY A 172 9.67 6.55 11.10
C GLY A 172 8.90 5.25 11.32
N TYR A 173 7.58 5.29 11.15
CA TYR A 173 6.72 4.08 11.23
C TYR A 173 7.26 2.96 10.34
N GLY A 174 7.27 1.73 10.85
CA GLY A 174 7.69 0.53 10.12
C GLY A 174 9.21 0.38 9.94
N THR A 175 10.02 1.32 10.43
CA THR A 175 11.48 1.18 10.40
C THR A 175 11.98 0.26 11.52
N SER A 176 13.24 -0.18 11.41
CA SER A 176 13.94 -0.94 12.46
C SER A 176 14.96 -0.04 13.14
N ALA A 177 14.79 0.20 14.44
CA ALA A 177 15.71 0.94 15.26
C ALA A 177 16.83 0.03 15.78
N SER A 178 18.10 0.37 15.52
CA SER A 178 19.24 -0.37 16.09
C SER A 178 19.45 0.04 17.54
N ILE A 179 19.55 -0.94 18.44
CA ILE A 179 19.81 -0.73 19.86
C ILE A 179 21.05 -1.50 20.31
N SER A 180 21.73 -0.98 21.32
CA SER A 180 22.91 -1.62 21.90
C SER A 180 22.96 -1.45 23.42
N ALA A 181 23.36 -2.52 24.11
CA ALA A 181 23.59 -2.57 25.53
C ALA A 181 25.09 -2.81 25.80
N ILE A 182 25.67 -2.01 26.68
CA ILE A 182 27.09 -2.05 27.05
C ILE A 182 27.19 -2.33 28.56
N PRO A 183 27.62 -3.53 28.97
CA PRO A 183 27.85 -3.83 30.38
C PRO A 183 29.00 -3.02 30.97
N ASN A 184 28.85 -2.58 32.20
CA ASN A 184 29.94 -2.01 32.99
C ASN A 184 30.91 -3.14 33.43
N THR A 185 32.12 -2.75 33.86
CA THR A 185 33.09 -3.67 34.42
C THR A 185 32.49 -4.46 35.58
N GLY A 186 32.62 -5.78 35.54
CA GLY A 186 32.02 -6.67 36.52
C GLY A 186 30.59 -7.09 36.26
N TYR A 187 29.98 -6.69 35.15
CA TYR A 187 28.63 -7.09 34.73
C TYR A 187 28.66 -7.80 33.36
N THR A 188 27.60 -8.56 33.14
CA THR A 188 27.32 -9.20 31.84
C THR A 188 25.91 -8.83 31.42
N PHE A 189 25.68 -8.58 30.12
CA PHE A 189 24.35 -8.37 29.59
C PHE A 189 23.52 -9.66 29.74
N SER A 190 22.30 -9.52 30.26
CA SER A 190 21.39 -10.65 30.52
C SER A 190 20.23 -10.73 29.54
N GLY A 191 19.88 -9.62 28.88
CA GLY A 191 18.82 -9.60 27.88
C GLY A 191 18.07 -8.28 27.83
N TRP A 192 17.28 -8.14 26.74
CA TRP A 192 16.31 -7.09 26.55
C TRP A 192 14.94 -7.52 27.01
N ILE A 193 14.16 -6.58 27.56
CA ILE A 193 12.77 -6.76 27.96
C ILE A 193 11.95 -5.67 27.27
N GLY A 194 10.95 -6.06 26.49
CA GLY A 194 10.05 -5.16 25.74
C GLY A 194 9.62 -5.76 24.41
N ASP A 195 8.55 -5.23 23.84
CA ASP A 195 8.00 -5.73 22.59
C ASP A 195 8.76 -5.19 21.36
N GLY A 196 8.74 -5.97 20.29
CA GLY A 196 9.33 -5.60 18.99
C GLY A 196 10.82 -5.80 18.89
N VAL A 197 11.50 -6.30 19.92
CA VAL A 197 12.92 -6.67 19.90
C VAL A 197 13.11 -7.91 19.04
N THR A 198 14.03 -7.88 18.07
CA THR A 198 14.27 -8.99 17.15
C THR A 198 14.99 -10.17 17.83
N ASP A 199 16.01 -9.88 18.62
CA ASP A 199 16.74 -10.85 19.42
C ASP A 199 16.99 -10.28 20.80
N ALA A 200 16.24 -10.76 21.79
CA ALA A 200 16.35 -10.28 23.17
C ALA A 200 17.63 -10.73 23.88
N SER A 201 18.36 -11.73 23.37
CA SER A 201 19.59 -12.25 23.94
C SER A 201 20.85 -11.58 23.38
N ALA A 202 20.77 -10.90 22.27
CA ALA A 202 21.88 -10.22 21.64
C ALA A 202 22.05 -8.79 22.21
N ALA A 203 23.23 -8.46 22.72
CA ALA A 203 23.52 -7.11 23.25
C ALA A 203 23.36 -6.01 22.19
N SER A 204 23.54 -6.32 20.93
CA SER A 204 23.21 -5.44 19.79
C SER A 204 22.15 -6.11 18.93
N THR A 205 21.01 -5.44 18.74
CA THR A 205 19.84 -5.96 18.02
C THR A 205 19.01 -4.83 17.42
N THR A 206 17.82 -5.13 16.93
CA THR A 206 16.90 -4.12 16.39
C THR A 206 15.52 -4.21 17.04
N VAL A 207 14.79 -3.10 17.00
CA VAL A 207 13.40 -2.97 17.45
C VAL A 207 12.53 -2.52 16.29
N SER A 208 11.43 -3.23 16.02
CA SER A 208 10.46 -2.84 15.00
C SER A 208 9.58 -1.69 15.49
N MET A 209 9.55 -0.58 14.76
CA MET A 209 8.91 0.69 15.16
C MET A 209 7.52 0.87 14.51
N THR A 210 6.61 -0.07 14.74
CA THR A 210 5.20 0.02 14.31
C THR A 210 4.29 0.75 15.32
N THR A 211 4.77 0.93 16.56
CA THR A 211 4.12 1.71 17.64
C THR A 211 5.22 2.36 18.47
N ASP A 212 4.85 3.24 19.39
CA ASP A 212 5.76 3.67 20.44
C ASP A 212 6.21 2.47 21.29
N ARG A 213 7.49 2.40 21.63
CA ARG A 213 8.10 1.26 22.31
C ARG A 213 8.83 1.69 23.57
N SER A 214 8.77 0.83 24.59
CA SER A 214 9.60 0.93 25.78
C SER A 214 10.35 -0.37 25.94
N VAL A 215 11.69 -0.29 25.92
CA VAL A 215 12.57 -1.46 26.00
C VAL A 215 13.62 -1.22 27.07
N SER A 216 13.89 -2.22 27.90
CA SER A 216 14.90 -2.15 28.96
C SER A 216 15.95 -3.23 28.82
N ALA A 217 17.19 -2.90 29.13
CA ALA A 217 18.28 -3.85 29.22
C ALA A 217 18.49 -4.32 30.65
N SER A 218 18.73 -5.62 30.82
CA SER A 218 19.09 -6.25 32.10
C SER A 218 20.55 -6.66 32.08
N PHE A 219 21.21 -6.51 33.24
CA PHE A 219 22.61 -6.90 33.46
C PHE A 219 22.72 -7.71 34.74
N SER A 220 23.61 -8.67 34.77
CA SER A 220 23.94 -9.49 35.95
C SER A 220 25.36 -9.24 36.42
N LEU A 221 25.57 -9.18 37.73
CA LEU A 221 26.90 -9.10 38.32
C LEU A 221 27.65 -10.40 38.07
N ASN A 222 28.89 -10.31 37.65
CA ASN A 222 29.72 -11.49 37.45
C ASN A 222 30.05 -12.11 38.80
N SER A 223 29.72 -13.39 38.99
CA SER A 223 30.13 -14.12 40.18
C SER A 223 31.64 -14.47 40.09
N HIS A 224 32.42 -13.95 41.01
CA HIS A 224 33.78 -14.46 41.23
C HIS A 224 33.66 -15.67 42.15
N THR A 225 33.96 -16.85 41.64
CA THR A 225 34.27 -18.00 42.49
C THR A 225 35.64 -17.77 43.12
N LEU A 226 35.66 -17.63 44.46
CA LEU A 226 36.90 -17.57 45.23
C LEU A 226 37.57 -18.95 45.28
#